data_0cb751f6cd3fa502a556e21617d97add
#
_entry.id   0cb751f6cd3fa502a556e21617d97add
#
_cell.length_a   1.000
_cell.length_b   1.000
_cell.length_c   1.000
_cell.angle_alpha   90.00
_cell.angle_beta   90.00
_cell.angle_gamma   90.00
#
_symmetry.space_group_name_H-M   'P 1'
#
loop_
_entity.id
_entity.type
_entity.pdbx_description
1 polymer ?
#
loop_
_entity_poly.entity_id
_entity_poly.type
_entity_poly.pdbx_seq_one_letter_code
_entity_poly.pdbx_strand_id
1 'polypeptide(L)'
;TVRMHLFGGLAISEDKGKTFERWSRAPIIERCPTDPYLNTAPWVVKTETEFRMYYVSGCGWKHKDLPRYNIKMATSNDGKVWNRDGHVCIDFADDSENALARPYVVYEDGVWKMWFSHKGETYRLGYAESEDGINWERRDEFAGLDVSKSGWDSEMVEYAAIVNYKGQHFMFYNGNNYGYDGIGLAIEE
;
A
#
# COMPACT_ATOMS: atom_id res chain seq x y z
N THR A 1 10.30 -21.36 -9.91
CA THR A 1 11.06 -20.14 -10.26
C THR A 1 10.24 -18.93 -9.89
N VAL A 2 10.79 -18.04 -9.06
CA VAL A 2 10.17 -16.74 -8.74
C VAL A 2 10.38 -15.82 -9.94
N ARG A 3 9.29 -15.34 -10.55
CA ARG A 3 9.36 -14.57 -11.81
C ARG A 3 9.52 -13.07 -11.61
N MET A 4 9.15 -12.57 -10.43
CA MET A 4 9.23 -11.15 -10.09
C MET A 4 10.22 -10.97 -8.93
N HIS A 5 11.12 -10.01 -9.07
CA HIS A 5 12.11 -9.64 -8.07
C HIS A 5 11.91 -8.17 -7.72
N LEU A 6 11.00 -7.90 -6.78
CA LEU A 6 10.71 -6.57 -6.27
C LEU A 6 11.09 -6.52 -4.79
N PHE A 7 11.90 -5.52 -4.41
CA PHE A 7 12.39 -5.36 -3.05
C PHE A 7 12.50 -3.88 -2.69
N GLY A 8 12.35 -3.58 -1.40
CA GLY A 8 12.42 -2.22 -0.88
C GLY A 8 13.86 -1.78 -0.59
N GLY A 9 14.27 -0.64 -1.12
CA GLY A 9 15.51 0.05 -0.79
C GLY A 9 15.25 1.29 0.06
N LEU A 10 16.32 1.85 0.65
CA LEU A 10 16.30 3.09 1.42
C LEU A 10 17.27 4.11 0.84
N ALA A 11 16.81 5.34 0.70
CA ALA A 11 17.66 6.51 0.49
C ALA A 11 17.38 7.56 1.58
N ILE A 12 18.38 8.29 1.99
CA ILE A 12 18.31 9.27 3.08
C ILE A 12 18.71 10.63 2.53
N SER A 13 18.00 11.66 2.98
CA SER A 13 18.33 13.07 2.72
C SER A 13 18.75 13.76 4.02
N GLU A 14 19.85 14.49 3.99
CA GLU A 14 20.30 15.36 5.09
C GLU A 14 20.02 16.84 4.82
N ASP A 15 19.50 17.18 3.64
CA ASP A 15 19.27 18.55 3.17
C ASP A 15 17.79 18.88 2.92
N LYS A 16 16.89 18.23 3.68
CA LYS A 16 15.42 18.39 3.62
C LYS A 16 14.81 17.98 2.27
N GLY A 17 15.31 16.91 1.69
CA GLY A 17 14.73 16.31 0.49
C GLY A 17 15.25 16.89 -0.83
N LYS A 18 16.27 17.72 -0.83
CA LYS A 18 16.87 18.26 -2.06
C LYS A 18 17.73 17.23 -2.77
N THR A 19 18.50 16.44 -1.99
CA THR A 19 19.29 15.32 -2.50
C THR A 19 19.06 14.07 -1.65
N PHE A 20 19.30 12.90 -2.25
CA PHE A 20 19.15 11.61 -1.57
C PHE A 20 20.35 10.71 -1.84
N GLU A 21 20.88 10.10 -0.80
CA GLU A 21 21.92 9.09 -0.88
C GLU A 21 21.36 7.71 -0.54
N ARG A 22 21.73 6.69 -1.32
CA ARG A 22 21.34 5.30 -1.01
C ARG A 22 22.03 4.87 0.28
N TRP A 23 21.20 4.43 1.24
CA TRP A 23 21.71 3.89 2.51
C TRP A 23 22.55 2.62 2.30
N SER A 24 22.14 1.78 1.36
CA SER A 24 22.78 0.50 1.08
C SER A 24 22.75 0.20 -0.42
N ARG A 25 23.72 -0.58 -0.90
CA ARG A 25 23.69 -1.17 -2.25
C ARG A 25 22.73 -2.35 -2.37
N ALA A 26 22.36 -2.97 -1.24
CA ALA A 26 21.37 -4.03 -1.15
C ALA A 26 20.02 -3.48 -0.70
N PRO A 27 18.91 -4.15 -1.02
CA PRO A 27 17.60 -3.84 -0.45
C PRO A 27 17.64 -3.94 1.08
N ILE A 28 16.85 -3.11 1.78
CA ILE A 28 16.64 -3.22 3.23
C ILE A 28 15.47 -4.14 3.56
N ILE A 29 14.60 -4.38 2.58
CA ILE A 29 13.50 -5.34 2.63
C ILE A 29 13.71 -6.33 1.49
N GLU A 30 14.33 -7.45 1.78
CA GLU A 30 14.55 -8.55 0.87
C GLU A 30 13.76 -9.79 1.29
N ARG A 31 14.00 -10.94 0.66
CA ARG A 31 13.35 -12.19 1.02
C ARG A 31 13.72 -12.64 2.42
N CYS A 32 12.73 -13.17 3.12
CA CYS A 32 12.90 -13.85 4.39
C CYS A 32 11.87 -14.99 4.50
N PRO A 33 11.89 -15.81 5.55
CA PRO A 33 10.94 -16.90 5.71
C PRO A 33 9.47 -16.49 5.67
N THR A 34 9.15 -15.29 6.17
CA THR A 34 7.79 -14.75 6.15
C THR A 34 7.41 -14.06 4.82
N ASP A 35 8.40 -13.69 4.00
CA ASP A 35 8.23 -13.00 2.72
C ASP A 35 9.07 -13.65 1.62
N PRO A 36 8.71 -14.87 1.18
CA PRO A 36 9.61 -15.68 0.36
C PRO A 36 9.69 -15.28 -1.11
N TYR A 37 8.81 -14.38 -1.60
CA TYR A 37 8.68 -14.12 -3.03
C TYR A 37 9.10 -12.70 -3.42
N LEU A 38 8.28 -11.70 -3.08
CA LEU A 38 8.49 -10.29 -3.45
C LEU A 38 7.96 -9.37 -2.35
N ASN A 39 8.53 -8.17 -2.28
CA ASN A 39 8.07 -7.09 -1.40
C ASN A 39 8.08 -5.79 -2.17
N THR A 40 7.02 -4.99 -2.07
CA THR A 40 6.94 -3.72 -2.82
C THR A 40 6.02 -2.73 -2.13
N ALA A 41 5.97 -1.51 -2.68
CA ALA A 41 5.06 -0.44 -2.29
C ALA A 41 5.01 -0.20 -0.76
N PRO A 42 6.15 0.02 -0.10
CA PRO A 42 6.16 0.31 1.32
C PRO A 42 5.56 1.69 1.61
N TRP A 43 4.73 1.76 2.63
CA TRP A 43 4.28 2.99 3.26
C TRP A 43 4.76 3.01 4.71
N VAL A 44 5.49 4.04 5.10
CA VAL A 44 6.10 4.12 6.43
C VAL A 44 5.50 5.25 7.24
N VAL A 45 5.04 4.92 8.44
CA VAL A 45 4.55 5.88 9.43
C VAL A 45 5.48 5.87 10.63
N LYS A 46 5.86 7.06 11.11
CA LYS A 46 6.56 7.22 12.39
C LYS A 46 5.54 7.41 13.49
N THR A 47 5.52 6.48 14.46
CA THR A 47 4.77 6.62 15.70
C THR A 47 5.64 7.30 16.78
N GLU A 48 5.13 7.46 17.99
CA GLU A 48 5.91 8.00 19.10
C GLU A 48 7.09 7.09 19.47
N THR A 49 6.93 5.78 19.33
CA THR A 49 7.89 4.77 19.82
C THR A 49 8.68 4.07 18.74
N GLU A 50 8.13 3.93 17.52
CA GLU A 50 8.71 3.11 16.46
C GLU A 50 8.34 3.61 15.06
N PHE A 51 8.96 3.05 14.04
CA PHE A 51 8.49 3.12 12.66
C PHE A 51 7.65 1.88 12.36
N ARG A 52 6.53 2.07 11.67
CA ARG A 52 5.70 1.00 11.10
C ARG A 52 5.71 1.10 9.59
N MET A 53 6.00 0.01 8.93
CA MET A 53 5.95 -0.11 7.48
C MET A 53 4.80 -1.04 7.12
N TYR A 54 3.86 -0.55 6.32
CA TYR A 54 2.84 -1.35 5.67
C TYR A 54 3.30 -1.59 4.23
N TYR A 55 3.35 -2.84 3.79
CA TYR A 55 3.95 -3.17 2.50
C TYR A 55 3.26 -4.35 1.84
N VAL A 56 3.40 -4.42 0.53
CA VAL A 56 2.90 -5.54 -0.25
C VAL A 56 3.86 -6.72 -0.16
N SER A 57 3.35 -7.88 0.23
CA SER A 57 4.08 -9.14 0.30
C SER A 57 3.48 -10.19 -0.62
N GLY A 58 4.31 -10.76 -1.49
CA GLY A 58 3.92 -11.90 -2.33
C GLY A 58 3.70 -13.15 -1.51
N CYS A 59 2.54 -13.76 -1.63
CA CYS A 59 2.18 -15.00 -0.93
C CYS A 59 2.01 -16.21 -1.86
N GLY A 60 2.23 -16.05 -3.19
CA GLY A 60 2.16 -17.15 -4.16
C GLY A 60 1.67 -16.72 -5.52
N TRP A 61 1.06 -17.67 -6.24
CA TRP A 61 0.47 -17.47 -7.57
C TRP A 61 -0.85 -18.26 -7.68
N LYS A 62 -1.87 -17.66 -8.29
CA LYS A 62 -3.07 -18.39 -8.71
C LYS A 62 -2.76 -19.34 -9.87
N HIS A 63 -2.00 -18.83 -10.84
CA HIS A 63 -1.45 -19.59 -11.96
C HIS A 63 -0.14 -18.92 -12.42
N LYS A 64 0.50 -19.52 -13.41
CA LYS A 64 1.86 -19.18 -13.87
C LYS A 64 2.20 -17.69 -13.95
N ASP A 65 1.27 -16.83 -14.36
CA ASP A 65 1.51 -15.42 -14.64
C ASP A 65 0.66 -14.48 -13.76
N LEU A 66 -0.10 -15.02 -12.78
CA LEU A 66 -0.94 -14.26 -11.88
C LEU A 66 -0.46 -14.40 -10.43
N PRO A 67 0.38 -13.47 -9.96
CA PRO A 67 0.86 -13.48 -8.58
C PRO A 67 -0.28 -13.19 -7.60
N ARG A 68 -0.14 -13.72 -6.39
CA ARG A 68 -0.96 -13.34 -5.23
C ARG A 68 -0.11 -12.57 -4.24
N TYR A 69 -0.62 -11.44 -3.76
CA TYR A 69 0.04 -10.63 -2.73
C TYR A 69 -0.97 -9.89 -1.87
N ASN A 70 -0.64 -9.80 -0.59
CA ASN A 70 -1.43 -9.12 0.43
C ASN A 70 -0.63 -8.00 1.12
N ILE A 71 -1.23 -7.33 2.10
CA ILE A 71 -0.58 -6.26 2.83
C ILE A 71 -0.15 -6.77 4.21
N LYS A 72 1.14 -6.64 4.49
CA LYS A 72 1.76 -6.97 5.77
C LYS A 72 2.33 -5.73 6.45
N MET A 73 2.71 -5.91 7.71
CA MET A 73 3.40 -4.90 8.52
C MET A 73 4.78 -5.38 8.97
N ALA A 74 5.68 -4.42 9.09
CA ALA A 74 6.97 -4.57 9.76
C ALA A 74 7.20 -3.39 10.71
N THR A 75 7.99 -3.61 11.76
CA THR A 75 8.36 -2.57 12.72
C THR A 75 9.86 -2.30 12.73
N SER A 76 10.26 -1.08 13.11
CA SER A 76 11.66 -0.70 13.20
C SER A 76 11.87 0.42 14.21
N ASN A 77 12.99 0.38 14.92
CA ASN A 77 13.40 1.46 15.81
C ASN A 77 14.16 2.59 15.09
N ASP A 78 14.75 2.31 13.92
CA ASP A 78 15.66 3.22 13.23
C ASP A 78 15.29 3.49 11.75
N GLY A 79 14.23 2.81 11.24
CA GLY A 79 13.82 2.88 9.85
C GLY A 79 14.75 2.15 8.86
N LYS A 80 15.77 1.45 9.34
CA LYS A 80 16.80 0.78 8.53
C LYS A 80 16.75 -0.73 8.67
N VAL A 81 16.61 -1.22 9.90
CA VAL A 81 16.46 -2.65 10.20
C VAL A 81 15.01 -2.92 10.59
N TRP A 82 14.38 -3.87 9.91
CA TRP A 82 12.95 -4.13 10.03
C TRP A 82 12.68 -5.52 10.60
N ASN A 83 11.90 -5.57 11.67
CA ASN A 83 11.35 -6.82 12.20
C ASN A 83 10.12 -7.22 11.38
N ARG A 84 10.14 -8.39 10.77
CA ARG A 84 9.09 -8.96 9.93
C ARG A 84 8.66 -10.31 10.47
N ASP A 85 7.66 -10.31 11.33
CA ASP A 85 7.08 -11.53 11.91
C ASP A 85 6.04 -12.21 11.00
N GLY A 86 5.69 -11.55 9.89
CA GLY A 86 4.74 -12.05 8.92
C GLY A 86 3.29 -11.59 9.17
N HIS A 87 3.08 -10.64 10.10
CA HIS A 87 1.75 -10.13 10.41
C HIS A 87 1.04 -9.59 9.15
N VAL A 88 -0.13 -10.14 8.86
CA VAL A 88 -0.99 -9.73 7.74
C VAL A 88 -1.98 -8.69 8.24
N CYS A 89 -1.91 -7.48 7.69
CA CYS A 89 -2.86 -6.40 7.99
C CYS A 89 -4.15 -6.55 7.21
N ILE A 90 -4.04 -6.75 5.90
CA ILE A 90 -5.19 -6.92 5.01
C ILE A 90 -4.95 -8.16 4.14
N ASP A 91 -5.91 -9.07 4.16
CA ASP A 91 -5.93 -10.25 3.31
C ASP A 91 -7.08 -10.19 2.29
N PHE A 92 -7.11 -11.16 1.40
CA PHE A 92 -8.15 -11.28 0.36
C PHE A 92 -9.53 -11.41 1.00
N ALA A 93 -10.53 -10.71 0.44
CA ALA A 93 -11.92 -10.86 0.87
C ALA A 93 -12.46 -12.25 0.51
N ASP A 94 -12.08 -12.76 -0.65
CA ASP A 94 -12.44 -14.09 -1.13
C ASP A 94 -11.46 -14.60 -2.20
N ASP A 95 -11.76 -15.75 -2.80
CA ASP A 95 -10.93 -16.37 -3.84
C ASP A 95 -10.94 -15.64 -5.20
N SER A 96 -11.83 -14.68 -5.42
CA SER A 96 -11.81 -13.86 -6.64
C SER A 96 -10.63 -12.90 -6.63
N GLU A 97 -10.25 -12.41 -5.47
CA GLU A 97 -9.10 -11.49 -5.33
C GLU A 97 -7.75 -12.20 -5.47
N ASN A 98 -6.81 -11.49 -6.02
CA ASN A 98 -5.43 -11.95 -6.14
C ASN A 98 -4.38 -10.92 -5.74
N ALA A 99 -4.75 -9.66 -5.60
CA ALA A 99 -3.80 -8.59 -5.37
C ALA A 99 -4.35 -7.54 -4.42
N LEU A 100 -3.58 -7.21 -3.37
CA LEU A 100 -3.79 -6.06 -2.50
C LEU A 100 -2.53 -5.19 -2.58
N ALA A 101 -2.67 -3.93 -2.98
CA ALA A 101 -1.55 -3.10 -3.38
C ALA A 101 -1.61 -1.69 -2.78
N ARG A 102 -0.43 -1.08 -2.69
CA ARG A 102 -0.26 0.35 -2.35
C ARG A 102 -1.05 0.78 -1.11
N PRO A 103 -0.74 0.25 0.08
CA PRO A 103 -1.30 0.79 1.32
C PRO A 103 -0.88 2.25 1.49
N TYR A 104 -1.85 3.09 1.82
CA TYR A 104 -1.68 4.46 2.26
C TYR A 104 -2.29 4.58 3.64
N VAL A 105 -1.50 4.86 4.67
CA VAL A 105 -1.94 4.80 6.06
C VAL A 105 -1.73 6.15 6.75
N VAL A 106 -2.75 6.60 7.45
CA VAL A 106 -2.71 7.78 8.31
C VAL A 106 -3.32 7.48 9.67
N TYR A 107 -2.93 8.24 10.69
CA TYR A 107 -3.60 8.30 11.98
C TYR A 107 -4.27 9.65 12.12
N GLU A 108 -5.59 9.66 12.20
CA GLU A 108 -6.40 10.86 12.20
C GLU A 108 -7.63 10.65 13.08
N ASP A 109 -8.00 11.65 13.88
CA ASP A 109 -9.18 11.63 14.77
C ASP A 109 -9.24 10.42 15.74
N GLY A 110 -8.07 9.94 16.16
CA GLY A 110 -7.97 8.81 17.08
C GLY A 110 -8.07 7.42 16.43
N VAL A 111 -8.17 7.36 15.10
CA VAL A 111 -8.31 6.12 14.32
C VAL A 111 -7.21 6.01 13.28
N TRP A 112 -6.67 4.81 13.12
CA TRP A 112 -5.82 4.47 11.98
C TRP A 112 -6.70 4.15 10.79
N LYS A 113 -6.43 4.82 9.67
CA LYS A 113 -7.14 4.65 8.40
C LYS A 113 -6.17 4.15 7.34
N MET A 114 -6.57 3.16 6.55
CA MET A 114 -5.78 2.64 5.44
C MET A 114 -6.61 2.63 4.17
N TRP A 115 -6.15 3.33 3.14
CA TRP A 115 -6.60 3.11 1.77
C TRP A 115 -5.62 2.16 1.09
N PHE A 116 -6.16 1.27 0.30
CA PHE A 116 -5.38 0.33 -0.50
C PHE A 116 -6.09 0.04 -1.82
N SER A 117 -5.44 -0.68 -2.70
CA SER A 117 -6.10 -1.14 -3.93
C SER A 117 -6.25 -2.64 -3.86
N HIS A 118 -7.42 -3.16 -4.21
CA HIS A 118 -7.68 -4.59 -4.31
C HIS A 118 -8.05 -4.98 -5.75
N LYS A 119 -7.74 -6.20 -6.16
CA LYS A 119 -7.93 -6.67 -7.53
C LYS A 119 -8.42 -8.10 -7.59
N GLY A 120 -9.53 -8.28 -8.28
CA GLY A 120 -9.92 -9.54 -8.92
C GLY A 120 -9.61 -9.49 -10.41
N GLU A 121 -10.50 -8.96 -11.22
CA GLU A 121 -10.27 -8.69 -12.66
C GLU A 121 -9.56 -7.35 -12.85
N THR A 122 -10.11 -6.28 -12.29
CA THR A 122 -9.58 -4.93 -12.32
C THR A 122 -9.41 -4.37 -10.91
N TYR A 123 -8.62 -3.31 -10.77
CA TYR A 123 -8.42 -2.67 -9.47
C TYR A 123 -9.62 -1.82 -9.04
N ARG A 124 -9.87 -1.86 -7.74
CA ARG A 124 -10.78 -0.98 -6.99
C ARG A 124 -10.05 -0.43 -5.78
N LEU A 125 -10.54 0.69 -5.24
CA LEU A 125 -10.09 1.19 -3.96
C LEU A 125 -10.73 0.38 -2.84
N GLY A 126 -9.91 0.04 -1.83
CA GLY A 126 -10.32 -0.55 -0.59
C GLY A 126 -10.03 0.38 0.57
N TYR A 127 -10.69 0.14 1.69
CA TYR A 127 -10.54 0.90 2.91
C TYR A 127 -10.56 -0.01 4.13
N ALA A 128 -9.78 0.34 5.15
CA ALA A 128 -9.78 -0.34 6.43
C ALA A 128 -9.51 0.63 7.58
N GLU A 129 -10.01 0.29 8.77
CA GLU A 129 -9.78 1.00 10.01
C GLU A 129 -9.12 0.12 11.05
N SER A 130 -8.41 0.76 12.00
CA SER A 130 -7.77 0.09 13.11
C SER A 130 -7.67 1.02 14.33
N GLU A 131 -7.86 0.48 15.53
CA GLU A 131 -7.65 1.21 16.78
C GLU A 131 -6.17 1.28 17.15
N ASP A 132 -5.38 0.27 16.76
CA ASP A 132 -3.99 0.11 17.19
C ASP A 132 -2.96 0.22 16.04
N GLY A 133 -3.43 0.30 14.78
CA GLY A 133 -2.62 0.30 13.57
C GLY A 133 -1.96 -1.06 13.29
N ILE A 134 -2.40 -2.13 13.96
CA ILE A 134 -1.90 -3.49 13.83
C ILE A 134 -3.01 -4.40 13.31
N ASN A 135 -4.13 -4.42 14.01
CA ASN A 135 -5.29 -5.22 13.68
C ASN A 135 -6.29 -4.37 12.90
N TRP A 136 -6.62 -4.79 11.68
CA TRP A 136 -7.38 -3.99 10.74
C TRP A 136 -8.74 -4.61 10.43
N GLU A 137 -9.78 -3.79 10.42
CA GLU A 137 -11.11 -4.15 9.93
C GLU A 137 -11.30 -3.57 8.52
N ARG A 138 -11.47 -4.44 7.54
CA ARG A 138 -11.69 -4.05 6.14
C ARG A 138 -13.13 -3.56 5.95
N ARG A 139 -13.29 -2.38 5.34
CA ARG A 139 -14.56 -1.67 5.14
C ARG A 139 -14.57 -0.98 3.78
N ASP A 140 -14.47 -1.74 2.71
CA ASP A 140 -14.30 -1.21 1.34
C ASP A 140 -15.43 -0.26 0.90
N GLU A 141 -16.63 -0.38 1.48
CA GLU A 141 -17.75 0.54 1.26
C GLU A 141 -17.46 1.98 1.65
N PHE A 142 -16.41 2.22 2.45
CA PHE A 142 -15.96 3.55 2.85
C PHE A 142 -14.70 4.01 2.08
N ALA A 143 -14.33 3.34 1.00
CA ALA A 143 -13.17 3.76 0.19
C ALA A 143 -13.32 5.17 -0.44
N GLY A 144 -14.54 5.65 -0.54
CA GLY A 144 -14.86 7.04 -0.92
C GLY A 144 -14.99 7.26 -2.43
N LEU A 145 -14.52 6.34 -3.26
CA LEU A 145 -14.58 6.47 -4.72
C LEU A 145 -14.69 5.10 -5.40
N ASP A 146 -15.52 5.01 -6.42
CA ASP A 146 -15.59 3.87 -7.34
C ASP A 146 -15.41 4.36 -8.79
N VAL A 147 -15.39 3.44 -9.74
CA VAL A 147 -15.25 3.74 -11.18
C VAL A 147 -16.38 4.65 -11.70
N SER A 148 -16.04 5.50 -12.61
CA SER A 148 -17.02 6.32 -13.34
C SER A 148 -17.85 5.46 -14.30
N LYS A 149 -19.02 5.97 -14.71
CA LYS A 149 -19.88 5.27 -15.68
C LYS A 149 -19.24 5.16 -17.08
N SER A 150 -18.33 6.06 -17.41
CA SER A 150 -17.61 6.10 -18.68
C SER A 150 -16.38 7.00 -18.57
N GLY A 151 -15.42 6.85 -19.46
CA GLY A 151 -14.24 7.69 -19.52
C GLY A 151 -12.98 7.01 -19.03
N TRP A 152 -12.00 7.80 -18.67
CA TRP A 152 -10.63 7.37 -18.37
C TRP A 152 -10.45 6.63 -17.03
N ASP A 153 -11.47 6.61 -16.19
CA ASP A 153 -11.51 5.91 -14.89
C ASP A 153 -12.73 4.99 -14.75
N SER A 154 -13.28 4.52 -15.89
CA SER A 154 -14.49 3.69 -15.90
C SER A 154 -14.24 2.19 -15.77
N GLU A 155 -13.01 1.73 -15.91
CA GLU A 155 -12.64 0.32 -15.83
C GLU A 155 -11.95 -0.02 -14.53
N MET A 156 -11.09 0.88 -14.02
CA MET A 156 -10.40 0.73 -12.74
C MET A 156 -10.09 2.07 -12.08
N VAL A 157 -9.99 2.03 -10.76
CA VAL A 157 -9.47 3.10 -9.90
C VAL A 157 -8.51 2.48 -8.89
N GLU A 158 -7.33 3.11 -8.70
CA GLU A 158 -6.30 2.51 -7.87
C GLU A 158 -5.30 3.54 -7.31
N TYR A 159 -4.50 3.09 -6.33
CA TYR A 159 -3.33 3.79 -5.79
C TYR A 159 -3.66 5.16 -5.20
N ALA A 160 -4.72 5.19 -4.36
CA ALA A 160 -5.12 6.40 -3.67
C ALA A 160 -3.99 6.97 -2.81
N ALA A 161 -3.85 8.28 -2.85
CA ALA A 161 -3.04 9.07 -1.92
C ALA A 161 -3.91 10.22 -1.37
N ILE A 162 -4.01 10.29 -0.05
CA ILE A 162 -4.89 11.25 0.62
C ILE A 162 -4.05 12.42 1.15
N VAL A 163 -4.46 13.63 0.86
CA VAL A 163 -3.81 14.85 1.37
C VAL A 163 -4.84 15.67 2.13
N ASN A 164 -4.58 15.90 3.42
CA ASN A 164 -5.36 16.88 4.18
C ASN A 164 -4.73 18.27 3.99
N TYR A 165 -5.49 19.18 3.43
CA TYR A 165 -5.09 20.57 3.28
C TYR A 165 -6.17 21.49 3.80
N LYS A 166 -5.86 22.25 4.85
CA LYS A 166 -6.77 23.20 5.51
C LYS A 166 -8.09 22.55 5.98
N GLY A 167 -8.02 21.30 6.46
CA GLY A 167 -9.17 20.58 6.97
C GLY A 167 -10.05 19.95 5.90
N GLN A 168 -9.63 19.96 4.65
CA GLN A 168 -10.31 19.27 3.55
C GLN A 168 -9.41 18.13 3.02
N HIS A 169 -10.00 16.97 2.79
CA HIS A 169 -9.29 15.83 2.21
C HIS A 169 -9.38 15.85 0.68
N PHE A 170 -8.24 15.59 0.08
CA PHE A 170 -8.05 15.44 -1.36
C PHE A 170 -7.51 14.04 -1.61
N MET A 171 -8.17 13.29 -2.49
CA MET A 171 -7.70 11.98 -2.93
C MET A 171 -7.17 12.09 -4.35
N PHE A 172 -5.90 11.79 -4.54
CA PHE A 172 -5.31 11.55 -5.85
C PHE A 172 -5.36 10.06 -6.15
N TYR A 173 -5.76 9.68 -7.35
CA TYR A 173 -5.90 8.28 -7.75
C TYR A 173 -5.56 8.08 -9.22
N ASN A 174 -5.21 6.85 -9.58
CA ASN A 174 -5.03 6.45 -10.96
C ASN A 174 -6.34 5.91 -11.53
N GLY A 175 -6.62 6.23 -12.80
CA GLY A 175 -7.68 5.62 -13.59
C GLY A 175 -7.21 4.41 -14.41
N ASN A 176 -7.88 4.16 -15.53
CA ASN A 176 -7.66 3.00 -16.39
C ASN A 176 -6.19 2.82 -16.80
N ASN A 177 -5.81 1.57 -17.09
CA ASN A 177 -4.48 1.20 -17.52
C ASN A 177 -3.37 1.66 -16.56
N TYR A 178 -3.61 1.52 -15.23
CA TYR A 178 -2.65 1.90 -14.18
C TYR A 178 -2.30 3.40 -14.19
N GLY A 179 -3.28 4.25 -14.55
CA GLY A 179 -3.11 5.69 -14.64
C GLY A 179 -2.54 6.17 -15.99
N TYR A 180 -2.33 5.27 -16.95
CA TYR A 180 -1.90 5.68 -18.30
C TYR A 180 -2.95 6.59 -18.96
N ASP A 181 -4.25 6.31 -18.74
CA ASP A 181 -5.35 7.09 -19.31
C ASP A 181 -5.66 8.36 -18.50
N GLY A 182 -5.18 8.47 -17.26
CA GLY A 182 -5.31 9.66 -16.44
C GLY A 182 -5.09 9.44 -14.94
N ILE A 183 -4.82 10.56 -14.26
CA ILE A 183 -4.76 10.68 -12.80
C ILE A 183 -5.86 11.63 -12.37
N GLY A 184 -6.66 11.23 -11.38
CA GLY A 184 -7.80 11.98 -10.88
C GLY A 184 -7.55 12.66 -9.55
N LEU A 185 -8.41 13.62 -9.27
CA LEU A 185 -8.55 14.31 -8.00
C LEU A 185 -10.01 14.24 -7.57
N ALA A 186 -10.27 13.60 -6.42
CA ALA A 186 -11.54 13.67 -5.72
C ALA A 186 -11.40 14.52 -4.46
N ILE A 187 -12.47 15.18 -4.06
CA ILE A 187 -12.52 16.08 -2.91
C ILE A 187 -13.64 15.59 -2.00
N GLU A 188 -13.35 15.47 -0.72
CA GLU A 188 -14.35 15.15 0.30
C GLU A 188 -15.38 16.29 0.39
N GLU A 189 -16.68 15.96 0.34
CA GLU A 189 -17.81 16.89 0.47
C GLU A 189 -18.22 17.07 1.92
#